data_924203ef896f690cfc6ec27147bc9812
#
_entry.id   924203ef896f690cfc6ec27147bc9812
#
_cell.length_a   1.000
_cell.length_b   1.000
_cell.length_c   1.000
_cell.angle_alpha   90.00
_cell.angle_beta   90.00
_cell.angle_gamma   90.00
#
_symmetry.space_group_name_H-M   'P 1'
#
loop_
_entity.id
_entity.type
_entity.pdbx_description
1 polymer ?
#
loop_
_entity_poly.entity_id
_entity_poly.type
_entity_poly.pdbx_seq_one_letter_code
_entity_poly.pdbx_strand_id
1 'polypeptide(L)'
;MAIERAAQEARAARLRGQICGDPNIQGEAIGRVRGAGACGVDSAVRVKSVAGVRLSPQPSIDCKTALALKKWVVNGAKPAVGGEGGGVSSLRIVSHYACRNRNAASTGRLSEHAFGHAVDIAGIKLASGREITVLQGWNMKGDGQRLRQMWQAACGPFGTVLGPNANRFHRDHFHFDTARYRSGSYCR
;
A
#
# COMPACT_ATOMS: atom_id res chain seq x y z
N MET A 1 23.89 12.65 25.60
CA MET A 1 25.02 11.87 25.02
C MET A 1 24.56 10.50 24.47
N ALA A 2 24.09 9.52 25.27
CA ALA A 2 23.64 8.22 24.75
C ALA A 2 22.40 8.29 23.89
N ILE A 3 21.39 9.07 24.30
CA ILE A 3 20.14 9.28 23.55
C ILE A 3 20.40 10.00 22.22
N GLU A 4 21.27 10.99 22.22
CA GLU A 4 21.65 11.73 21.00
C GLU A 4 22.37 10.84 19.99
N ARG A 5 23.30 10.00 20.48
CA ARG A 5 24.00 9.04 19.63
C ARG A 5 23.02 8.04 18.99
N ALA A 6 22.11 7.47 19.77
CA ALA A 6 21.08 6.56 19.28
C ALA A 6 20.16 7.23 18.25
N ALA A 7 19.77 8.49 18.45
CA ALA A 7 18.97 9.27 17.51
C ALA A 7 19.73 9.54 16.20
N GLN A 8 21.02 9.86 16.26
CA GLN A 8 21.88 10.06 15.10
C GLN A 8 22.06 8.76 14.29
N GLU A 9 22.30 7.64 14.98
CA GLU A 9 22.42 6.32 14.35
C GLU A 9 21.12 5.90 13.66
N ALA A 10 19.95 6.11 14.30
CA ALA A 10 18.64 5.84 13.73
C ALA A 10 18.38 6.73 12.50
N ARG A 11 18.73 8.01 12.55
CA ARG A 11 18.64 8.92 11.41
C ARG A 11 19.53 8.47 10.25
N ALA A 12 20.78 8.11 10.53
CA ALA A 12 21.70 7.62 9.52
C ALA A 12 21.22 6.30 8.88
N ALA A 13 20.64 5.39 9.68
CA ALA A 13 20.05 4.14 9.19
C ALA A 13 18.86 4.41 8.26
N ARG A 14 17.98 5.36 8.62
CA ARG A 14 16.85 5.77 7.76
C ARG A 14 17.33 6.37 6.44
N LEU A 15 18.36 7.21 6.46
CA LEU A 15 18.92 7.78 5.25
C LEU A 15 19.56 6.72 4.33
N ARG A 16 20.22 5.70 4.90
CA ARG A 16 20.79 4.60 4.11
C ARG A 16 19.75 3.71 3.45
N GLY A 17 18.61 3.48 4.11
CA GLY A 17 17.53 2.62 3.58
C GLY A 17 16.45 3.38 2.81
N GLN A 18 16.60 4.69 2.60
CA GLN A 18 15.60 5.48 1.91
C GLN A 18 15.55 5.15 0.42
N ILE A 19 14.33 5.13 -0.10
CA ILE A 19 14.05 5.03 -1.54
C ILE A 19 13.07 6.11 -1.97
N CYS A 20 12.92 6.34 -3.26
CA CYS A 20 12.00 7.33 -3.82
C CYS A 20 12.24 8.77 -3.32
N GLY A 21 13.45 9.09 -2.84
CA GLY A 21 13.78 10.41 -2.31
C GLY A 21 13.10 10.75 -0.97
N ASP A 22 12.52 9.78 -0.26
CA ASP A 22 11.79 10.01 0.99
C ASP A 22 12.32 9.11 2.13
N PRO A 23 12.88 9.68 3.22
CA PRO A 23 13.40 8.90 4.34
C PRO A 23 12.33 8.14 5.13
N ASN A 24 11.05 8.40 4.88
CA ASN A 24 9.93 7.65 5.45
C ASN A 24 9.48 6.48 4.57
N ILE A 25 10.14 6.26 3.43
CA ILE A 25 9.95 5.08 2.58
C ILE A 25 11.25 4.29 2.61
N GLN A 26 11.22 3.11 3.22
CA GLN A 26 12.37 2.25 3.39
C GLN A 26 12.27 1.03 2.50
N GLY A 27 13.38 0.64 1.89
CA GLY A 27 13.42 -0.51 0.98
C GLY A 27 14.70 -0.53 0.15
N GLU A 28 14.59 -1.07 -1.04
CA GLU A 28 15.68 -1.14 -2.01
C GLU A 28 15.19 -0.83 -3.43
N ALA A 29 16.01 -0.16 -4.22
CA ALA A 29 15.80 0.00 -5.65
C ALA A 29 16.19 -1.32 -6.35
N ILE A 30 15.26 -1.97 -7.02
CA ILE A 30 15.50 -3.23 -7.73
C ILE A 30 15.68 -3.03 -9.24
N GLY A 31 15.56 -1.78 -9.70
CA GLY A 31 15.76 -1.45 -11.10
C GLY A 31 14.61 -1.91 -12.00
N ARG A 32 14.93 -2.20 -13.26
CA ARG A 32 13.93 -2.62 -14.24
C ARG A 32 13.46 -4.05 -14.02
N VAL A 33 12.15 -4.22 -13.81
CA VAL A 33 11.49 -5.53 -13.82
C VAL A 33 10.86 -5.74 -15.20
N ARG A 34 11.24 -6.80 -15.89
CA ARG A 34 10.69 -7.17 -17.21
C ARG A 34 9.58 -8.21 -17.03
N GLY A 35 8.53 -8.09 -17.83
CA GLY A 35 7.44 -9.05 -17.92
C GLY A 35 7.13 -9.43 -19.35
N ALA A 36 6.13 -10.26 -19.57
CA ALA A 36 5.67 -10.65 -20.90
C ALA A 36 4.93 -9.49 -21.59
N GLY A 37 5.13 -9.32 -22.88
CA GLY A 37 4.46 -8.29 -23.68
C GLY A 37 4.73 -6.89 -23.16
N ALA A 38 3.66 -6.16 -22.82
CA ALA A 38 3.75 -4.80 -22.30
C ALA A 38 3.92 -4.71 -20.78
N CYS A 39 4.00 -5.85 -20.06
CA CYS A 39 4.22 -5.86 -18.62
C CYS A 39 5.64 -5.43 -18.26
N GLY A 40 5.78 -4.73 -17.15
CA GLY A 40 7.08 -4.37 -16.59
C GLY A 40 7.03 -3.10 -15.75
N VAL A 41 8.10 -2.85 -15.03
CA VAL A 41 8.32 -1.64 -14.23
C VAL A 41 9.71 -1.13 -14.52
N ASP A 42 9.85 0.08 -15.07
CA ASP A 42 11.15 0.59 -15.51
C ASP A 42 12.10 0.90 -14.34
N SER A 43 11.55 1.39 -13.23
CA SER A 43 12.31 1.76 -12.02
C SER A 43 11.57 1.24 -10.79
N ALA A 44 11.60 -0.09 -10.63
CA ALA A 44 10.91 -0.75 -9.51
C ALA A 44 11.69 -0.59 -8.20
N VAL A 45 10.92 -0.50 -7.13
CA VAL A 45 11.41 -0.52 -5.76
C VAL A 45 10.73 -1.67 -5.00
N ARG A 46 11.48 -2.34 -4.13
CA ARG A 46 10.94 -3.27 -3.15
C ARG A 46 10.77 -2.53 -1.83
N VAL A 47 9.54 -2.30 -1.42
CA VAL A 47 9.23 -1.45 -0.27
C VAL A 47 9.14 -2.28 1.00
N LYS A 48 10.01 -1.99 1.97
CA LYS A 48 10.03 -2.63 3.29
C LYS A 48 9.02 -2.01 4.25
N SER A 49 8.99 -0.67 4.30
CA SER A 49 8.06 0.06 5.16
C SER A 49 7.79 1.46 4.64
N VAL A 50 6.63 2.02 5.01
CA VAL A 50 6.24 3.40 4.76
C VAL A 50 5.80 4.05 6.07
N ALA A 51 6.37 5.21 6.40
CA ALA A 51 6.08 5.95 7.63
C ALA A 51 6.14 5.08 8.91
N GLY A 52 7.11 4.14 8.98
CA GLY A 52 7.29 3.22 10.10
C GLY A 52 6.37 1.99 10.09
N VAL A 53 5.43 1.90 9.17
CA VAL A 53 4.53 0.74 9.00
C VAL A 53 5.14 -0.25 8.02
N ARG A 54 5.36 -1.49 8.44
CA ARG A 54 5.93 -2.56 7.61
C ARG A 54 4.94 -3.03 6.55
N LEU A 55 5.46 -3.49 5.42
CA LEU A 55 4.68 -4.13 4.36
C LEU A 55 5.04 -5.61 4.30
N SER A 56 4.04 -6.48 4.35
CA SER A 56 4.26 -7.93 4.38
C SER A 56 3.29 -8.65 3.43
N PRO A 57 3.83 -9.35 2.41
CA PRO A 57 5.21 -9.29 1.93
C PRO A 57 5.60 -7.90 1.41
N GLN A 58 6.90 -7.68 1.19
CA GLN A 58 7.43 -6.43 0.65
C GLN A 58 7.03 -6.29 -0.83
N PRO A 59 6.20 -5.31 -1.21
CA PRO A 59 5.75 -5.18 -2.58
C PRO A 59 6.84 -4.63 -3.52
N SER A 60 6.86 -5.13 -4.75
CA SER A 60 7.58 -4.55 -5.86
C SER A 60 6.62 -3.63 -6.63
N ILE A 61 6.86 -2.32 -6.58
CA ILE A 61 6.02 -1.27 -7.17
C ILE A 61 6.89 -0.13 -7.69
N ASP A 62 6.31 0.87 -8.32
CA ASP A 62 7.01 2.10 -8.69
C ASP A 62 7.03 3.11 -7.52
N CYS A 63 7.88 4.13 -7.63
CA CYS A 63 8.00 5.17 -6.61
C CYS A 63 6.73 6.02 -6.45
N LYS A 64 5.97 6.24 -7.51
CA LYS A 64 4.71 6.98 -7.45
C LYS A 64 3.70 6.27 -6.55
N THR A 65 3.59 4.95 -6.70
CA THR A 65 2.73 4.10 -5.86
C THR A 65 3.24 4.05 -4.41
N ALA A 66 4.56 3.95 -4.19
CA ALA A 66 5.14 3.97 -2.86
C ALA A 66 4.88 5.30 -2.12
N LEU A 67 5.00 6.44 -2.81
CA LEU A 67 4.70 7.77 -2.25
C LEU A 67 3.21 7.93 -1.94
N ALA A 68 2.31 7.46 -2.83
CA ALA A 68 0.87 7.46 -2.58
C ALA A 68 0.52 6.59 -1.36
N LEU A 69 1.14 5.41 -1.25
CA LEU A 69 0.96 4.50 -0.11
C LEU A 69 1.42 5.13 1.20
N LYS A 70 2.59 5.81 1.20
CA LYS A 70 3.05 6.56 2.38
C LYS A 70 2.04 7.64 2.78
N LYS A 71 1.56 8.43 1.82
CA LYS A 71 0.57 9.49 2.08
C LYS A 71 -0.72 8.91 2.67
N TRP A 72 -1.19 7.79 2.15
CA TRP A 72 -2.37 7.10 2.68
C TRP A 72 -2.13 6.52 4.09
N VAL A 73 -0.98 5.94 4.37
CA VAL A 73 -0.65 5.43 5.71
C VAL A 73 -0.67 6.57 6.74
N VAL A 74 -0.08 7.73 6.41
CA VAL A 74 -0.01 8.88 7.32
C VAL A 74 -1.38 9.51 7.55
N ASN A 75 -2.17 9.72 6.48
CA ASN A 75 -3.40 10.51 6.52
C ASN A 75 -4.68 9.66 6.61
N GLY A 76 -4.57 8.35 6.43
CA GLY A 76 -5.71 7.43 6.42
C GLY A 76 -5.58 6.30 7.43
N ALA A 77 -4.62 5.36 7.22
CA ALA A 77 -4.55 4.16 8.04
C ALA A 77 -4.24 4.46 9.52
N LYS A 78 -3.24 5.27 9.79
CA LYS A 78 -2.88 5.65 11.17
C LYS A 78 -4.00 6.42 11.87
N PRO A 79 -4.60 7.47 11.29
CA PRO A 79 -5.71 8.19 11.94
C PRO A 79 -6.94 7.31 12.19
N ALA A 80 -7.29 6.41 11.26
CA ALA A 80 -8.44 5.53 11.41
C ALA A 80 -8.31 4.53 12.57
N VAL A 81 -7.09 4.11 12.91
CA VAL A 81 -6.78 3.24 14.05
C VAL A 81 -6.54 4.05 15.33
N GLY A 82 -5.91 5.21 15.20
CA GLY A 82 -5.47 5.99 16.36
C GLY A 82 -4.47 5.21 17.20
N GLY A 83 -4.63 5.25 18.52
CA GLY A 83 -3.79 4.55 19.49
C GLY A 83 -4.23 3.11 19.79
N GLU A 84 -5.30 2.61 19.20
CA GLU A 84 -5.81 1.28 19.47
C GLU A 84 -4.74 0.20 19.21
N GLY A 85 -4.59 -0.72 20.15
CA GLY A 85 -3.62 -1.82 20.06
C GLY A 85 -2.18 -1.38 19.82
N GLY A 86 -1.81 -0.15 20.20
CA GLY A 86 -0.49 0.44 19.98
C GLY A 86 -0.29 1.00 18.56
N GLY A 87 -1.37 1.16 17.80
CA GLY A 87 -1.35 1.71 16.44
C GLY A 87 -1.03 0.68 15.35
N VAL A 88 -0.98 1.16 14.11
CA VAL A 88 -0.69 0.32 12.93
C VAL A 88 0.78 -0.07 12.89
N SER A 89 1.09 -1.35 12.89
CA SER A 89 2.45 -1.90 12.82
C SER A 89 2.83 -2.46 11.44
N SER A 90 1.87 -3.08 10.74
CA SER A 90 2.11 -3.58 9.39
C SER A 90 0.84 -3.68 8.55
N LEU A 91 1.03 -3.69 7.23
CA LEU A 91 -0.02 -3.97 6.24
C LEU A 91 0.18 -5.36 5.66
N ARG A 92 -0.91 -6.11 5.52
CA ARG A 92 -0.93 -7.36 4.78
C ARG A 92 -1.18 -7.10 3.31
N ILE A 93 -0.11 -7.23 2.52
CA ILE A 93 -0.14 -7.07 1.07
C ILE A 93 -0.47 -8.43 0.44
N VAL A 94 -1.40 -8.48 -0.49
CA VAL A 94 -1.80 -9.73 -1.16
C VAL A 94 -1.53 -9.70 -2.66
N SER A 95 -1.32 -8.50 -3.23
CA SER A 95 -0.85 -8.37 -4.61
C SER A 95 -0.08 -7.06 -4.79
N HIS A 96 0.91 -7.11 -5.68
CA HIS A 96 1.72 -5.98 -6.12
C HIS A 96 2.05 -6.16 -7.59
N TYR A 97 3.28 -5.97 -8.07
CA TYR A 97 3.61 -6.28 -9.47
C TYR A 97 3.17 -7.70 -9.84
N ALA A 98 2.32 -7.80 -10.85
CA ALA A 98 1.84 -9.06 -11.41
C ALA A 98 1.40 -8.84 -12.87
N CYS A 99 2.04 -9.55 -13.81
CA CYS A 99 1.70 -9.47 -15.21
C CYS A 99 0.41 -10.25 -15.48
N ARG A 100 -0.72 -9.56 -15.41
CA ARG A 100 -2.05 -10.15 -15.61
C ARG A 100 -3.05 -9.12 -16.13
N ASN A 101 -4.12 -9.58 -16.75
CA ASN A 101 -5.25 -8.74 -17.11
C ASN A 101 -6.09 -8.34 -15.87
N ARG A 102 -6.93 -7.32 -16.02
CA ARG A 102 -7.88 -6.90 -14.99
C ARG A 102 -8.80 -8.06 -14.60
N ASN A 103 -9.08 -8.18 -13.30
CA ASN A 103 -9.90 -9.26 -12.71
C ASN A 103 -9.42 -10.68 -13.06
N ALA A 104 -8.11 -10.87 -13.31
CA ALA A 104 -7.51 -12.13 -13.73
C ALA A 104 -8.16 -12.74 -14.98
N ALA A 105 -8.76 -11.94 -15.86
CA ALA A 105 -9.36 -12.40 -17.11
C ALA A 105 -8.30 -12.94 -18.06
N SER A 106 -8.67 -13.92 -18.89
CA SER A 106 -7.76 -14.51 -19.90
C SER A 106 -7.43 -13.53 -21.04
N THR A 107 -8.30 -12.57 -21.31
CA THR A 107 -8.16 -11.52 -22.35
C THR A 107 -8.57 -10.16 -21.82
N GLY A 108 -8.20 -9.10 -22.52
CA GLY A 108 -8.61 -7.73 -22.20
C GLY A 108 -7.45 -6.84 -21.78
N ARG A 109 -7.78 -5.74 -21.09
CA ARG A 109 -6.79 -4.75 -20.67
C ARG A 109 -5.91 -5.28 -19.54
N LEU A 110 -4.61 -4.99 -19.61
CA LEU A 110 -3.69 -5.24 -18.50
C LEU A 110 -4.14 -4.50 -17.23
N SER A 111 -3.94 -5.15 -16.10
CA SER A 111 -4.10 -4.55 -14.78
C SER A 111 -2.98 -3.55 -14.49
N GLU A 112 -3.23 -2.56 -13.65
CA GLU A 112 -2.19 -1.64 -13.17
C GLU A 112 -1.10 -2.35 -12.36
N HIS A 113 -1.38 -3.53 -11.82
CA HIS A 113 -0.36 -4.41 -11.26
C HIS A 113 0.74 -4.79 -12.27
N ALA A 114 0.38 -4.91 -13.55
CA ALA A 114 1.33 -5.26 -14.61
C ALA A 114 2.42 -4.19 -14.85
N PHE A 115 2.23 -3.01 -14.30
CA PHE A 115 3.14 -1.86 -14.43
C PHE A 115 3.72 -1.40 -13.08
N GLY A 116 3.46 -2.13 -11.99
CA GLY A 116 3.87 -1.73 -10.64
C GLY A 116 3.12 -0.52 -10.08
N HIS A 117 2.01 -0.15 -10.69
CA HIS A 117 1.19 1.01 -10.32
C HIS A 117 0.12 0.70 -9.27
N ALA A 118 0.01 -0.54 -8.81
CA ALA A 118 -1.05 -0.98 -7.92
C ALA A 118 -0.54 -1.84 -6.75
N VAL A 119 -1.29 -1.79 -5.65
CA VAL A 119 -1.10 -2.64 -4.48
C VAL A 119 -2.46 -3.07 -3.92
N ASP A 120 -2.56 -4.35 -3.55
CA ASP A 120 -3.75 -4.91 -2.90
C ASP A 120 -3.45 -5.17 -1.41
N ILE A 121 -4.33 -4.64 -0.53
CA ILE A 121 -4.17 -4.67 0.93
C ILE A 121 -5.35 -5.43 1.53
N ALA A 122 -5.08 -6.59 2.12
CA ALA A 122 -6.12 -7.44 2.72
C ALA A 122 -6.30 -7.24 4.23
N GLY A 123 -5.39 -6.54 4.90
CA GLY A 123 -5.52 -6.30 6.33
C GLY A 123 -4.45 -5.39 6.90
N ILE A 124 -4.73 -4.95 8.12
CA ILE A 124 -3.89 -4.09 8.93
C ILE A 124 -3.60 -4.80 10.25
N LYS A 125 -2.32 -4.93 10.60
CA LYS A 125 -1.90 -5.51 11.89
C LYS A 125 -1.51 -4.39 12.85
N LEU A 126 -2.01 -4.48 14.06
CA LEU A 126 -1.70 -3.57 15.16
C LEU A 126 -0.43 -4.01 15.90
N ALA A 127 0.19 -3.12 16.68
CA ALA A 127 1.36 -3.44 17.49
C ALA A 127 1.06 -4.51 18.55
N SER A 128 -0.16 -4.60 19.05
CA SER A 128 -0.65 -5.68 19.94
C SER A 128 -0.66 -7.08 19.31
N GLY A 129 -0.49 -7.16 17.97
CA GLY A 129 -0.62 -8.41 17.22
C GLY A 129 -2.02 -8.66 16.66
N ARG A 130 -3.04 -7.89 17.08
CA ARG A 130 -4.39 -7.98 16.50
C ARG A 130 -4.36 -7.61 15.02
N GLU A 131 -5.10 -8.36 14.19
CA GLU A 131 -5.26 -8.06 12.78
C GLU A 131 -6.70 -7.64 12.48
N ILE A 132 -6.87 -6.57 11.70
CA ILE A 132 -8.13 -6.12 11.14
C ILE A 132 -8.10 -6.48 9.66
N THR A 133 -8.86 -7.49 9.24
CA THR A 133 -8.91 -7.93 7.84
C THR A 133 -10.08 -7.29 7.11
N VAL A 134 -9.89 -7.00 5.82
CA VAL A 134 -10.97 -6.44 4.98
C VAL A 134 -12.13 -7.41 4.89
N LEU A 135 -11.85 -8.71 4.64
CA LEU A 135 -12.87 -9.75 4.48
C LEU A 135 -13.81 -9.86 5.68
N GLN A 136 -13.24 -9.95 6.89
CA GLN A 136 -14.02 -10.17 8.09
C GLN A 136 -14.52 -8.87 8.72
N GLY A 137 -13.68 -7.81 8.66
CA GLY A 137 -13.94 -6.57 9.35
C GLY A 137 -14.89 -5.61 8.63
N TRP A 138 -15.02 -5.69 7.30
CA TRP A 138 -15.75 -4.68 6.52
C TRP A 138 -17.17 -4.41 7.01
N ASN A 139 -17.91 -5.45 7.39
CA ASN A 139 -19.28 -5.37 7.87
C ASN A 139 -19.39 -5.34 9.41
N MET A 140 -18.27 -5.37 10.13
CA MET A 140 -18.29 -5.30 11.60
C MET A 140 -18.45 -3.86 12.07
N LYS A 141 -19.09 -3.66 13.23
CA LYS A 141 -19.42 -2.33 13.75
C LYS A 141 -18.18 -1.44 13.94
N GLY A 142 -17.17 -1.89 14.65
CA GLY A 142 -15.95 -1.09 14.93
C GLY A 142 -14.93 -1.12 13.79
N ASP A 143 -14.51 -2.33 13.40
CA ASP A 143 -13.50 -2.52 12.35
C ASP A 143 -13.98 -2.03 10.99
N GLY A 144 -15.26 -2.23 10.68
CA GLY A 144 -15.84 -1.75 9.43
C GLY A 144 -15.85 -0.22 9.32
N GLN A 145 -16.04 0.49 10.42
CA GLN A 145 -15.93 1.95 10.43
C GLN A 145 -14.49 2.37 10.10
N ARG A 146 -13.48 1.77 10.75
CA ARG A 146 -12.06 2.04 10.48
C ARG A 146 -11.69 1.72 9.04
N LEU A 147 -12.09 0.56 8.55
CA LEU A 147 -11.80 0.13 7.18
C LEU A 147 -12.43 1.06 6.14
N ARG A 148 -13.65 1.54 6.36
CA ARG A 148 -14.29 2.54 5.47
C ARG A 148 -13.59 3.88 5.52
N GLN A 149 -13.13 4.35 6.69
CA GLN A 149 -12.31 5.56 6.80
C GLN A 149 -10.99 5.42 6.05
N MET A 150 -10.31 4.27 6.18
CA MET A 150 -9.09 3.96 5.43
C MET A 150 -9.32 3.94 3.92
N TRP A 151 -10.36 3.26 3.48
CA TRP A 151 -10.75 3.20 2.07
C TRP A 151 -11.05 4.59 1.51
N GLN A 152 -11.82 5.39 2.22
CA GLN A 152 -12.18 6.75 1.81
C GLN A 152 -10.96 7.67 1.74
N ALA A 153 -10.03 7.55 2.69
CA ALA A 153 -8.79 8.33 2.73
C ALA A 153 -7.80 7.96 1.60
N ALA A 154 -8.00 6.83 0.91
CA ALA A 154 -7.20 6.47 -0.26
C ALA A 154 -7.61 7.26 -1.51
N CYS A 155 -8.84 7.80 -1.54
CA CYS A 155 -9.31 8.70 -2.60
C CYS A 155 -8.53 10.01 -2.53
N GLY A 156 -7.87 10.37 -3.61
CA GLY A 156 -6.96 11.52 -3.68
C GLY A 156 -5.50 11.09 -3.85
N PRO A 157 -4.87 10.41 -2.89
CA PRO A 157 -3.55 9.81 -3.10
C PRO A 157 -3.51 8.85 -4.29
N PHE A 158 -4.53 7.99 -4.43
CA PHE A 158 -4.66 7.04 -5.54
C PHE A 158 -5.65 7.50 -6.60
N GLY A 159 -5.46 7.05 -7.83
CA GLY A 159 -6.32 7.33 -8.97
C GLY A 159 -7.54 6.42 -9.03
N THR A 160 -7.36 5.14 -8.66
CA THR A 160 -8.44 4.16 -8.50
C THR A 160 -8.36 3.53 -7.12
N VAL A 161 -9.49 3.48 -6.44
CA VAL A 161 -9.67 2.90 -5.11
C VAL A 161 -10.88 1.97 -5.14
N LEU A 162 -10.64 0.67 -5.06
CA LEU A 162 -11.70 -0.34 -5.03
C LEU A 162 -11.70 -1.05 -3.68
N GLY A 163 -12.88 -1.36 -3.20
CA GLY A 163 -13.09 -2.09 -1.96
C GLY A 163 -14.22 -3.11 -2.09
N PRO A 164 -14.67 -3.70 -0.97
CA PRO A 164 -15.66 -4.79 -0.98
C PRO A 164 -16.98 -4.50 -1.69
N ASN A 165 -17.35 -3.21 -1.80
CA ASN A 165 -18.57 -2.79 -2.49
C ASN A 165 -18.39 -2.60 -4.01
N ALA A 166 -17.17 -2.65 -4.53
CA ALA A 166 -16.90 -2.43 -5.95
C ALA A 166 -17.41 -3.59 -6.82
N ASN A 167 -17.03 -4.81 -6.49
CA ASN A 167 -17.43 -6.04 -7.17
C ASN A 167 -16.94 -7.28 -6.41
N ARG A 168 -17.29 -8.48 -6.91
CA ARG A 168 -16.95 -9.77 -6.28
C ARG A 168 -15.45 -10.05 -6.14
N PHE A 169 -14.60 -9.42 -6.94
CA PHE A 169 -13.16 -9.65 -6.94
C PHE A 169 -12.41 -8.87 -5.85
N HIS A 170 -13.07 -7.89 -5.21
CA HIS A 170 -12.47 -7.01 -4.19
C HIS A 170 -13.09 -7.19 -2.80
N ARG A 171 -13.78 -8.32 -2.54
CA ARG A 171 -14.47 -8.56 -1.26
C ARG A 171 -13.52 -8.69 -0.05
N ASP A 172 -12.28 -9.11 -0.29
CA ASP A 172 -11.32 -9.47 0.73
C ASP A 172 -10.10 -8.55 0.80
N HIS A 173 -10.05 -7.51 -0.05
CA HIS A 173 -8.94 -6.56 -0.08
C HIS A 173 -9.36 -5.20 -0.63
N PHE A 174 -8.52 -4.20 -0.36
CA PHE A 174 -8.51 -2.92 -1.06
C PHE A 174 -7.56 -2.99 -2.23
N HIS A 175 -8.00 -2.59 -3.41
CA HIS A 175 -7.15 -2.34 -4.56
C HIS A 175 -6.91 -0.85 -4.69
N PHE A 176 -5.65 -0.43 -4.64
CA PHE A 176 -5.24 0.96 -4.81
C PHE A 176 -4.27 1.07 -5.97
N ASP A 177 -4.60 1.89 -6.98
CA ASP A 177 -3.68 2.18 -8.08
C ASP A 177 -3.51 3.68 -8.33
N THR A 178 -2.37 4.05 -8.91
CA THR A 178 -1.99 5.44 -9.19
C THR A 178 -2.30 5.88 -10.62
N ALA A 179 -2.93 5.04 -11.43
CA ALA A 179 -3.34 5.42 -12.77
C ALA A 179 -4.45 6.49 -12.72
N ARG A 180 -4.35 7.45 -13.61
CA ARG A 180 -5.32 8.55 -13.70
C ARG A 180 -5.90 8.61 -15.11
N TYR A 181 -7.08 8.03 -15.25
CA TYR A 181 -7.84 8.01 -16.52
C TYR A 181 -8.83 9.16 -16.62
N ARG A 182 -8.95 9.97 -15.58
CA ARG A 182 -9.92 11.07 -15.46
C ARG A 182 -9.40 12.17 -14.54
N SER A 183 -10.10 13.30 -14.44
CA SER A 183 -9.69 14.45 -13.63
C SER A 183 -9.63 14.21 -12.12
N GLY A 184 -10.38 13.21 -11.59
CA GLY A 184 -10.40 12.85 -10.18
C GLY A 184 -10.11 11.39 -9.92
N SER A 185 -10.15 10.99 -8.65
CA SER A 185 -10.05 9.59 -8.24
C SER A 185 -11.37 8.85 -8.50
N TYR A 186 -11.26 7.57 -8.84
CA TYR A 186 -12.39 6.66 -8.94
C TYR A 186 -12.43 5.77 -7.70
N CYS A 187 -13.43 5.95 -6.85
CA CYS A 187 -13.57 5.25 -5.58
C CYS A 187 -14.89 4.46 -5.54
N ARG A 188 -14.79 3.13 -5.38
CA ARG A 188 -15.92 2.20 -5.32
C ARG A 188 -15.72 1.05 -4.33
#